data_9d56fe06f9f70789072403f01486a13b
#
_entry.id   9d56fe06f9f70789072403f01486a13b
#
_cell.length_a   1.000
_cell.length_b   1.000
_cell.length_c   1.000
_cell.angle_alpha   90.00
_cell.angle_beta   90.00
_cell.angle_gamma   90.00
#
_symmetry.space_group_name_H-M   'P 1'
#
loop_
_entity.id
_entity.type
_entity.pdbx_description
1 polymer ?
#
loop_
_entity_poly.entity_id
_entity_poly.type
_entity_poly.pdbx_seq_one_letter_code
_entity_poly.pdbx_strand_id
1 'polypeptide(L)'
;MKSPNRLLIGGVLATGLTSIPLCGAAAGFEFTPIGSAFSDDGSGSIRLKMPATFGVALQCGISVQGQVDETGVAQVTRVTFSGSTPLCSLITARGLPWNLVAKSTATVYMEHVSFIYPSGPLCGGNTILSSWTPYTQRLLVFNQIVSTGCEVVSMDVKISMLSIKYR
;
A
#
# COMPACT_ATOMS: atom_id res chain seq x y z
N MET A 1 -76.52 -41.71 8.98
CA MET A 1 -75.36 -42.56 9.12
C MET A 1 -74.17 -41.80 8.57
N LYS A 2 -73.24 -41.39 9.45
CA LYS A 2 -72.14 -40.44 9.18
C LYS A 2 -70.85 -41.17 8.97
N SER A 3 -70.17 -40.88 7.87
CA SER A 3 -68.84 -41.32 7.56
C SER A 3 -67.79 -40.27 8.07
N PRO A 4 -66.70 -40.63 8.73
CA PRO A 4 -65.68 -39.67 9.11
C PRO A 4 -64.59 -39.61 8.07
N ASN A 5 -64.33 -38.40 7.61
CA ASN A 5 -63.15 -38.02 6.79
C ASN A 5 -61.83 -38.21 7.58
N ARG A 6 -60.92 -38.94 6.99
CA ARG A 6 -59.51 -38.97 7.44
C ARG A 6 -58.70 -37.91 6.70
N LEU A 7 -58.23 -36.92 7.44
CA LEU A 7 -57.26 -35.91 6.96
C LEU A 7 -55.87 -36.53 7.03
N LEU A 8 -55.22 -36.70 5.87
CA LEU A 8 -53.82 -37.04 5.76
C LEU A 8 -53.00 -35.72 5.73
N ILE A 9 -52.27 -35.48 6.81
CA ILE A 9 -51.33 -34.37 6.88
C ILE A 9 -50.00 -34.86 6.29
N GLY A 10 -49.72 -34.46 5.06
CA GLY A 10 -48.42 -34.67 4.43
C GLY A 10 -47.38 -33.67 4.94
N GLY A 11 -46.44 -34.14 5.73
CA GLY A 11 -45.32 -33.33 6.16
C GLY A 11 -44.30 -33.14 5.02
N VAL A 12 -44.11 -31.89 4.59
CA VAL A 12 -43.06 -31.52 3.65
C VAL A 12 -41.79 -31.27 4.46
N LEU A 13 -40.84 -32.18 4.36
CA LEU A 13 -39.49 -31.98 4.85
C LEU A 13 -38.74 -31.06 3.87
N ALA A 14 -38.65 -29.79 4.21
CA ALA A 14 -37.79 -28.83 3.52
C ALA A 14 -36.33 -29.03 3.97
N THR A 15 -35.57 -29.77 3.19
CA THR A 15 -34.08 -29.84 3.36
C THR A 15 -33.49 -28.52 2.87
N GLY A 16 -33.21 -27.63 3.82
CA GLY A 16 -32.47 -26.39 3.56
C GLY A 16 -31.00 -26.72 3.22
N LEU A 17 -30.66 -26.61 1.93
CA LEU A 17 -29.28 -26.58 1.47
C LEU A 17 -28.69 -25.23 1.89
N THR A 18 -27.95 -25.23 3.00
CA THR A 18 -27.08 -24.10 3.37
C THR A 18 -25.91 -24.06 2.40
N SER A 19 -26.00 -23.20 1.40
CA SER A 19 -24.87 -22.83 0.56
C SER A 19 -23.87 -22.05 1.43
N ILE A 20 -22.80 -22.73 1.85
CA ILE A 20 -21.65 -22.07 2.45
C ILE A 20 -20.98 -21.26 1.33
N PRO A 21 -20.91 -19.92 1.40
CA PRO A 21 -20.11 -19.17 0.44
C PRO A 21 -18.65 -19.60 0.64
N LEU A 22 -18.10 -20.32 -0.32
CA LEU A 22 -16.65 -20.46 -0.45
C LEU A 22 -16.14 -19.04 -0.74
N CYS A 23 -15.69 -18.35 0.33
CA CYS A 23 -14.90 -17.14 0.19
C CYS A 23 -13.55 -17.58 -0.40
N GLY A 24 -13.51 -17.75 -1.72
CA GLY A 24 -12.27 -17.99 -2.44
C GLY A 24 -11.38 -16.79 -2.19
N ALA A 25 -10.27 -16.98 -1.47
CA ALA A 25 -9.23 -15.97 -1.38
C ALA A 25 -8.85 -15.63 -2.82
N ALA A 26 -9.02 -14.37 -3.21
CA ALA A 26 -8.63 -13.92 -4.53
C ALA A 26 -7.12 -14.16 -4.67
N ALA A 27 -6.74 -15.03 -5.59
CA ALA A 27 -5.34 -15.29 -5.89
C ALA A 27 -4.66 -13.97 -6.26
N GLY A 28 -3.56 -13.66 -5.62
CA GLY A 28 -2.89 -12.39 -5.79
C GLY A 28 -1.48 -12.42 -5.23
N PHE A 29 -0.82 -11.29 -5.28
CA PHE A 29 0.52 -11.13 -4.71
C PHE A 29 0.41 -10.45 -3.34
N GLU A 30 1.26 -10.88 -2.41
CA GLU A 30 1.29 -10.35 -1.05
C GLU A 30 2.73 -10.12 -0.58
N PHE A 31 2.90 -9.14 0.29
CA PHE A 31 4.15 -9.00 1.03
C PHE A 31 4.23 -10.00 2.17
N THR A 32 5.43 -10.49 2.41
CA THR A 32 5.73 -11.43 3.49
C THR A 32 7.01 -11.03 4.22
N PRO A 33 7.16 -11.39 5.51
CA PRO A 33 6.24 -12.14 6.37
C PRO A 33 5.04 -11.32 6.83
N ILE A 34 3.86 -11.95 6.86
CA ILE A 34 2.62 -11.32 7.38
C ILE A 34 2.79 -11.01 8.88
N GLY A 35 2.23 -9.88 9.32
CA GLY A 35 2.30 -9.44 10.73
C GLY A 35 3.67 -8.90 11.16
N SER A 36 4.67 -8.90 10.27
CA SER A 36 6.01 -8.43 10.62
C SER A 36 6.17 -6.92 10.44
N ALA A 37 6.94 -6.33 11.35
CA ALA A 37 7.43 -4.97 11.15
C ALA A 37 8.59 -4.95 10.16
N PHE A 38 8.74 -3.84 9.44
CA PHE A 38 9.85 -3.60 8.55
C PHE A 38 10.38 -2.17 8.70
N SER A 39 11.63 -1.99 8.31
CA SER A 39 12.28 -0.69 8.16
C SER A 39 13.22 -0.73 6.98
N ASP A 40 13.52 0.44 6.43
CA ASP A 40 14.63 0.57 5.49
C ASP A 40 15.99 0.49 6.23
N ASP A 41 17.07 0.37 5.45
CA ASP A 41 18.43 0.32 5.98
C ASP A 41 19.05 1.71 6.21
N GLY A 42 18.26 2.78 6.08
CA GLY A 42 18.70 4.18 6.23
C GLY A 42 19.41 4.75 5.00
N SER A 43 19.54 4.00 3.91
CA SER A 43 20.18 4.44 2.66
C SER A 43 19.21 4.96 1.61
N GLY A 44 17.93 5.15 1.99
CA GLY A 44 16.89 5.59 1.06
C GLY A 44 17.14 6.99 0.51
N SER A 45 16.80 7.18 -0.75
CA SER A 45 16.89 8.48 -1.43
C SER A 45 15.63 8.80 -2.20
N ILE A 46 15.28 10.09 -2.27
CA ILE A 46 14.12 10.58 -3.00
C ILE A 46 14.43 11.92 -3.66
N ARG A 47 13.94 12.11 -4.86
CA ARG A 47 13.95 13.42 -5.55
C ARG A 47 12.51 13.86 -5.78
N LEU A 48 12.20 15.04 -5.29
CA LEU A 48 10.86 15.61 -5.32
C LEU A 48 10.86 16.95 -6.06
N LYS A 49 9.87 17.16 -6.93
CA LYS A 49 9.49 18.50 -7.40
C LYS A 49 8.19 18.91 -6.71
N MET A 50 8.17 20.12 -6.21
CA MET A 50 7.02 20.70 -5.54
C MET A 50 6.87 22.17 -5.96
N PRO A 51 5.68 22.78 -5.87
CA PRO A 51 5.52 24.22 -6.12
C PRO A 51 6.45 25.06 -5.24
N ALA A 52 6.63 24.65 -3.97
CA ALA A 52 7.51 25.33 -3.03
C ALA A 52 9.00 25.31 -3.41
N THR A 53 9.41 24.42 -4.30
CA THR A 53 10.77 24.38 -4.86
C THR A 53 10.87 25.00 -6.26
N PHE A 54 9.85 25.77 -6.68
CA PHE A 54 9.76 26.37 -8.02
C PHE A 54 9.98 25.36 -9.15
N GLY A 55 9.55 24.10 -8.96
CA GLY A 55 9.73 23.03 -9.94
C GLY A 55 11.15 22.47 -10.03
N VAL A 56 12.07 22.93 -9.21
CA VAL A 56 13.42 22.35 -9.12
C VAL A 56 13.35 21.06 -8.29
N ALA A 57 13.99 20.00 -8.79
CA ALA A 57 14.03 18.73 -8.09
C ALA A 57 14.93 18.81 -6.85
N LEU A 58 14.35 18.59 -5.68
CA LEU A 58 15.04 18.54 -4.40
C LEU A 58 15.47 17.10 -4.11
N GLN A 59 16.78 16.87 -3.90
CA GLN A 59 17.31 15.57 -3.51
C GLN A 59 17.35 15.45 -1.99
N CYS A 60 16.67 14.45 -1.45
CA CYS A 60 16.61 14.16 -0.01
C CYS A 60 16.92 12.69 0.28
N GLY A 61 17.34 12.41 1.50
CA GLY A 61 17.22 11.08 2.08
C GLY A 61 15.78 10.81 2.49
N ILE A 62 15.39 9.56 2.44
CA ILE A 62 14.09 9.08 2.93
C ILE A 62 14.30 7.83 3.77
N SER A 63 13.62 7.74 4.89
CA SER A 63 13.56 6.55 5.71
C SER A 63 12.10 6.17 5.95
N VAL A 64 11.81 4.88 5.86
CA VAL A 64 10.46 4.32 5.98
C VAL A 64 10.43 3.22 7.03
N GLN A 65 9.33 3.15 7.79
CA GLN A 65 9.04 2.08 8.74
C GLN A 65 7.58 1.69 8.61
N GLY A 66 7.28 0.43 8.88
CA GLY A 66 5.90 -0.05 8.75
C GLY A 66 5.73 -1.48 9.20
N GLN A 67 4.62 -2.06 8.81
CA GLN A 67 4.27 -3.46 9.09
C GLN A 67 3.48 -4.06 7.93
N VAL A 68 3.55 -5.37 7.77
CA VAL A 68 2.72 -6.12 6.83
C VAL A 68 1.44 -6.54 7.57
N ASP A 69 0.29 -6.17 7.05
CA ASP A 69 -0.98 -6.55 7.65
C ASP A 69 -1.39 -8.00 7.33
N GLU A 70 -2.52 -8.45 7.88
CA GLU A 70 -3.03 -9.81 7.70
C GLU A 70 -3.44 -10.12 6.24
N THR A 71 -3.63 -9.10 5.43
CA THR A 71 -3.97 -9.24 4.01
C THR A 71 -2.76 -9.25 3.08
N GLY A 72 -1.55 -9.09 3.64
CA GLY A 72 -0.31 -9.04 2.87
C GLY A 72 -0.04 -7.68 2.22
N VAL A 73 -0.69 -6.62 2.69
CA VAL A 73 -0.39 -5.23 2.32
C VAL A 73 0.68 -4.70 3.28
N ALA A 74 1.77 -4.17 2.74
CA ALA A 74 2.78 -3.52 3.56
C ALA A 74 2.38 -2.07 3.82
N GLN A 75 2.11 -1.74 5.08
CA GLN A 75 1.65 -0.42 5.53
C GLN A 75 2.85 0.38 6.06
N VAL A 76 3.23 1.43 5.34
CA VAL A 76 4.24 2.39 5.80
C VAL A 76 3.60 3.33 6.81
N THR A 77 3.96 3.19 8.07
CA THR A 77 3.38 3.97 9.18
C THR A 77 4.22 5.16 9.60
N ARG A 78 5.48 5.20 9.21
CA ARG A 78 6.40 6.31 9.46
C ARG A 78 7.27 6.59 8.24
N VAL A 79 7.40 7.87 7.90
CA VAL A 79 8.31 8.37 6.87
C VAL A 79 9.03 9.59 7.42
N THR A 80 10.34 9.62 7.26
CA THR A 80 11.16 10.78 7.60
C THR A 80 12.00 11.20 6.41
N PHE A 81 12.12 12.51 6.21
CA PHE A 81 12.97 13.09 5.18
C PHE A 81 14.19 13.73 5.84
N SER A 82 15.36 13.58 5.22
CA SER A 82 16.64 14.07 5.71
C SER A 82 17.51 14.53 4.54
N GLY A 83 18.62 15.15 4.83
CA GLY A 83 19.58 15.54 3.79
C GLY A 83 20.47 16.69 4.20
N SER A 84 21.48 16.99 3.38
CA SER A 84 22.39 18.11 3.56
C SER A 84 21.70 19.47 3.38
N THR A 85 20.59 19.51 2.65
CA THR A 85 19.79 20.71 2.45
C THR A 85 18.74 20.81 3.56
N PRO A 86 18.70 21.91 4.30
CA PRO A 86 17.70 22.12 5.37
C PRO A 86 16.25 21.96 4.90
N LEU A 87 15.99 22.18 3.61
CA LEU A 87 14.67 22.03 2.99
C LEU A 87 14.11 20.61 3.12
N CYS A 88 14.95 19.60 3.11
CA CYS A 88 14.52 18.20 3.24
C CYS A 88 13.85 17.92 4.59
N SER A 89 14.39 18.45 5.68
CA SER A 89 13.86 18.25 7.02
C SER A 89 12.51 18.97 7.27
N LEU A 90 12.14 19.89 6.37
CA LEU A 90 10.86 20.59 6.43
C LEU A 90 9.73 19.81 5.74
N ILE A 91 10.06 18.81 4.93
CA ILE A 91 9.06 17.97 4.28
C ILE A 91 8.46 17.03 5.33
N THR A 92 7.14 16.95 5.37
CA THR A 92 6.42 16.08 6.29
C THR A 92 5.51 15.14 5.49
N ALA A 93 5.61 13.84 5.74
CA ALA A 93 4.67 12.86 5.21
C ALA A 93 3.28 13.09 5.80
N ARG A 94 2.25 12.88 4.99
CA ARG A 94 0.83 13.01 5.36
C ARG A 94 0.07 11.78 4.90
N GLY A 95 -1.15 11.60 5.41
CA GLY A 95 -2.03 10.51 4.99
C GLY A 95 -1.47 9.11 5.28
N LEU A 96 -0.61 8.97 6.27
CA LEU A 96 -0.15 7.65 6.71
C LEU A 96 -1.31 6.84 7.31
N PRO A 97 -1.32 5.50 7.13
CA PRO A 97 -0.28 4.71 6.45
C PRO A 97 -0.34 4.85 4.91
N TRP A 98 0.82 4.80 4.25
CA TRP A 98 0.87 4.58 2.81
C TRP A 98 0.86 3.08 2.56
N ASN A 99 -0.03 2.60 1.71
CA ASN A 99 -0.16 1.19 1.44
C ASN A 99 0.71 0.78 0.23
N LEU A 100 1.54 -0.23 0.42
CA LEU A 100 2.26 -0.89 -0.66
C LEU A 100 1.48 -2.14 -1.03
N VAL A 101 0.86 -2.15 -2.21
CA VAL A 101 0.02 -3.24 -2.71
C VAL A 101 0.77 -3.96 -3.83
N ALA A 102 1.19 -5.20 -3.60
CA ALA A 102 1.86 -6.00 -4.62
C ALA A 102 0.89 -6.37 -5.74
N LYS A 103 1.25 -6.08 -6.98
CA LYS A 103 0.50 -6.44 -8.19
C LYS A 103 1.19 -7.58 -8.97
N SER A 104 2.49 -7.73 -8.76
CA SER A 104 3.31 -8.83 -9.25
C SER A 104 4.55 -8.96 -8.35
N THR A 105 5.44 -9.89 -8.65
CA THR A 105 6.74 -9.99 -7.97
C THR A 105 7.67 -8.80 -8.22
N ALA A 106 7.34 -7.94 -9.19
CA ALA A 106 8.16 -6.80 -9.60
C ALA A 106 7.41 -5.46 -9.62
N THR A 107 6.07 -5.48 -9.41
CA THR A 107 5.23 -4.28 -9.51
C THR A 107 4.48 -4.04 -8.22
N VAL A 108 4.58 -2.84 -7.68
CA VAL A 108 3.92 -2.41 -6.45
C VAL A 108 3.19 -1.09 -6.69
N TYR A 109 1.96 -0.99 -6.23
CA TYR A 109 1.25 0.27 -6.15
C TYR A 109 1.45 0.86 -4.76
N MET A 110 1.82 2.13 -4.70
CA MET A 110 1.87 2.89 -3.46
C MET A 110 0.65 3.80 -3.40
N GLU A 111 -0.25 3.49 -2.49
CA GLU A 111 -1.50 4.22 -2.30
C GLU A 111 -1.40 5.23 -1.16
N HIS A 112 -2.19 6.30 -1.24
CA HIS A 112 -2.27 7.38 -0.24
C HIS A 112 -0.99 8.18 -0.04
N VAL A 113 -0.01 8.06 -0.96
CA VAL A 113 1.24 8.81 -0.85
C VAL A 113 0.96 10.29 -0.86
N SER A 114 1.32 10.94 0.24
CA SER A 114 1.17 12.39 0.35
C SER A 114 2.20 13.00 1.29
N PHE A 115 2.61 14.21 0.97
CA PHE A 115 3.57 14.99 1.76
C PHE A 115 3.29 16.48 1.61
N ILE A 116 3.79 17.25 2.54
CA ILE A 116 3.63 18.71 2.56
C ILE A 116 4.95 19.39 2.87
N TYR A 117 5.15 20.53 2.26
CA TYR A 117 6.15 21.52 2.63
C TYR A 117 5.44 22.68 3.37
N PRO A 118 6.00 23.28 4.44
CA PRO A 118 5.28 24.22 5.32
C PRO A 118 4.59 25.38 4.63
N SER A 119 5.16 25.89 3.55
CA SER A 119 4.61 27.03 2.79
C SER A 119 3.92 26.61 1.48
N GLY A 120 3.71 25.30 1.27
CA GLY A 120 3.20 24.77 0.00
C GLY A 120 1.86 24.05 0.15
N PRO A 121 1.24 23.74 -1.00
CA PRO A 121 0.06 22.88 -1.02
C PRO A 121 0.41 21.44 -0.61
N LEU A 122 -0.61 20.69 -0.22
CA LEU A 122 -0.49 19.25 -0.02
C LEU A 122 -0.18 18.57 -1.37
N CYS A 123 0.91 17.83 -1.43
CA CYS A 123 1.25 16.96 -2.54
C CYS A 123 0.73 15.56 -2.25
N GLY A 124 -0.19 15.05 -3.05
CA GLY A 124 -0.68 13.69 -2.84
C GLY A 124 -2.07 13.43 -3.36
N GLY A 125 -2.57 12.23 -3.05
CA GLY A 125 -3.91 11.76 -3.41
C GLY A 125 -3.94 10.75 -4.55
N ASN A 126 -2.88 10.61 -5.32
CA ASN A 126 -2.79 9.61 -6.38
C ASN A 126 -2.09 8.33 -5.90
N THR A 127 -2.48 7.22 -6.50
CA THR A 127 -1.69 5.99 -6.45
C THR A 127 -0.50 6.14 -7.38
N ILE A 128 0.70 5.83 -6.90
CA ILE A 128 1.92 5.87 -7.69
C ILE A 128 2.41 4.46 -7.99
N LEU A 129 2.93 4.27 -9.21
CA LEU A 129 3.50 3.02 -9.64
C LEU A 129 4.96 2.94 -9.19
N SER A 130 5.32 1.82 -8.59
CA SER A 130 6.68 1.51 -8.20
C SER A 130 7.11 0.13 -8.68
N SER A 131 8.42 -0.05 -8.86
CA SER A 131 9.03 -1.32 -9.18
C SER A 131 9.66 -1.93 -7.92
N TRP A 132 9.49 -3.23 -7.76
CA TRP A 132 10.12 -4.01 -6.72
C TRP A 132 11.24 -4.87 -7.31
N THR A 133 12.41 -4.82 -6.71
CA THR A 133 13.55 -5.65 -7.11
C THR A 133 13.79 -6.74 -6.07
N PRO A 134 13.34 -7.99 -6.28
CA PRO A 134 13.34 -9.04 -5.26
C PRO A 134 14.72 -9.36 -4.68
N TYR A 135 15.75 -9.38 -5.53
CA TYR A 135 17.12 -9.74 -5.11
C TYR A 135 17.79 -8.69 -4.22
N THR A 136 17.49 -7.43 -4.44
CA THR A 136 18.09 -6.31 -3.68
C THR A 136 17.09 -5.73 -2.67
N GLN A 137 15.84 -6.20 -2.68
CA GLN A 137 14.75 -5.73 -1.81
C GLN A 137 14.56 -4.21 -1.90
N ARG A 138 14.62 -3.67 -3.13
CA ARG A 138 14.51 -2.23 -3.37
C ARG A 138 13.17 -1.88 -4.00
N LEU A 139 12.58 -0.83 -3.48
CA LEU A 139 11.40 -0.17 -4.01
C LEU A 139 11.83 1.06 -4.78
N LEU A 140 11.54 1.08 -6.08
CA LEU A 140 11.98 2.11 -7.01
C LEU A 140 10.77 2.83 -7.60
N VAL A 141 10.81 4.16 -7.62
CA VAL A 141 9.81 5.01 -8.28
C VAL A 141 10.52 5.92 -9.27
N PHE A 142 9.92 6.12 -10.44
CA PHE A 142 10.46 7.04 -11.46
C PHE A 142 9.32 7.86 -12.07
N ASN A 143 9.50 9.19 -12.08
CA ASN A 143 8.66 10.17 -12.77
C ASN A 143 7.16 9.98 -12.51
N GLN A 144 6.77 9.89 -11.24
CA GLN A 144 5.36 9.74 -10.85
C GLN A 144 4.77 11.07 -10.38
N ILE A 145 3.67 11.47 -11.02
CA ILE A 145 2.91 12.66 -10.61
C ILE A 145 2.01 12.26 -9.44
N VAL A 146 2.20 12.86 -8.27
CA VAL A 146 1.37 12.62 -7.07
C VAL A 146 0.18 13.57 -6.98
N SER A 147 0.33 14.77 -7.53
CA SER A 147 -0.76 15.76 -7.71
C SER A 147 -0.26 16.90 -8.62
N THR A 148 -1.13 17.85 -8.96
CA THR A 148 -0.75 18.99 -9.80
C THR A 148 0.44 19.74 -9.23
N GLY A 149 1.51 19.82 -10.02
CA GLY A 149 2.77 20.49 -9.63
C GLY A 149 3.65 19.70 -8.67
N CYS A 150 3.26 18.49 -8.26
CA CYS A 150 4.03 17.63 -7.36
C CYS A 150 4.41 16.32 -8.06
N GLU A 151 5.70 16.03 -8.09
CA GLU A 151 6.25 14.86 -8.77
C GLU A 151 7.28 14.16 -7.89
N VAL A 152 7.22 12.85 -7.80
CA VAL A 152 8.33 12.00 -7.37
C VAL A 152 9.16 11.69 -8.61
N VAL A 153 10.25 12.43 -8.80
CA VAL A 153 11.15 12.25 -9.94
C VAL A 153 11.88 10.91 -9.85
N SER A 154 12.33 10.57 -8.66
CA SER A 154 12.87 9.25 -8.35
C SER A 154 12.76 8.96 -6.86
N MET A 155 12.60 7.70 -6.52
CA MET A 155 12.74 7.21 -5.16
C MET A 155 13.42 5.84 -5.22
N ASP A 156 14.32 5.60 -4.29
CA ASP A 156 15.03 4.34 -4.14
C ASP A 156 15.17 4.03 -2.66
N VAL A 157 14.48 3.00 -2.20
CA VAL A 157 14.46 2.59 -0.79
C VAL A 157 14.70 1.09 -0.71
N LYS A 158 15.68 0.68 0.08
CA LYS A 158 15.93 -0.73 0.37
C LYS A 158 15.18 -1.12 1.64
N ILE A 159 14.21 -2.01 1.51
CA ILE A 159 13.40 -2.51 2.62
C ILE A 159 13.78 -3.97 2.87
N SER A 160 14.80 -4.16 3.68
CA SER A 160 15.26 -5.49 4.07
C SER A 160 14.15 -6.25 4.80
N MET A 161 14.13 -7.57 4.68
CA MET A 161 13.14 -8.48 5.27
C MET A 161 11.81 -8.60 4.53
N LEU A 162 11.47 -7.73 3.58
CA LEU A 162 10.27 -7.91 2.76
C LEU A 162 10.53 -8.75 1.52
N SER A 163 9.57 -9.58 1.18
CA SER A 163 9.52 -10.30 -0.10
C SER A 163 8.08 -10.33 -0.61
N ILE A 164 7.90 -10.50 -1.92
CA ILE A 164 6.58 -10.66 -2.53
C ILE A 164 6.41 -12.12 -2.93
N LYS A 165 5.28 -12.73 -2.55
CA LYS A 165 4.89 -14.09 -2.93
C LYS A 165 3.55 -14.07 -3.64
N TYR A 166 3.28 -15.10 -4.42
CA TYR A 166 1.95 -15.42 -4.93
C TYR A 166 1.18 -16.18 -3.85
N ARG A 167 -0.06 -15.76 -3.61
CA ARG A 167 -0.97 -16.32 -2.61
C ARG A 167 -1.82 -17.45 -3.19
#